data_bfcefc8db2e2777145d1abbf36d6864a
#
_entry.id   bfcefc8db2e2777145d1abbf36d6864a
#
_cell.length_a   1.000
_cell.length_b   1.000
_cell.length_c   1.000
_cell.angle_alpha   90.00
_cell.angle_beta   90.00
_cell.angle_gamma   90.00
#
_symmetry.space_group_name_H-M   'P 1'
#
loop_
_entity.id
_entity.type
_entity.pdbx_description
1 polymer ?
#
loop_
_entity_poly.entity_id
_entity_poly.type
_entity_poly.pdbx_seq_one_letter_code
_entity_poly.pdbx_strand_id
1 'polypeptide(L)'
;GLWSVGVGFSERRLIDAAIRQMEKLPVSHSFAHRTHEPSIDLSEKLIKMAPAKFSKVFYTNSGSEANDTVVKLVWFYNNGRGRPQKKKIIARQRGYHGITIASGSLTGLPWNHRDFDLPIANILHAACPHHWRYAYDGETEEEFASRLAGQLEEMILHEGPDTVAAFIGEPVMGAGGVIVPPRTYWQKVQQVCRKYDVLVIADEVITGFGRTGKPFGCLTYDLEPDILVLSKQITSSYMPLAAILISDELYQGIADNSAKIGTLGHGFTTSGHPVALAVALENLKVIEERKLMENAATVGKRLQEKLRGFVDH
;
A
#
# COMPACT_ATOMS: atom_id res chain seq x y z
N GLY A 1 -5.00 -15.56 -9.19
CA GLY A 1 -4.45 -14.38 -8.61
C GLY A 1 -2.95 -14.45 -8.41
N LEU A 2 -2.26 -13.46 -8.93
CA LEU A 2 -0.82 -13.37 -8.77
C LEU A 2 -0.49 -12.83 -7.36
N TRP A 3 0.15 -13.67 -6.52
CA TRP A 3 0.55 -13.33 -5.14
C TRP A 3 -0.62 -13.01 -4.19
N SER A 4 -1.76 -13.63 -4.38
CA SER A 4 -2.98 -13.20 -3.70
C SER A 4 -3.90 -14.32 -3.23
N VAL A 5 -3.63 -15.60 -3.54
CA VAL A 5 -4.51 -16.72 -3.19
C VAL A 5 -4.04 -17.38 -1.89
N GLY A 6 -4.15 -16.67 -0.78
CA GLY A 6 -3.63 -17.13 0.52
C GLY A 6 -4.47 -18.21 1.20
N VAL A 7 -5.78 -18.25 0.92
CA VAL A 7 -6.68 -19.29 1.47
C VAL A 7 -6.90 -20.46 0.50
N GLY A 8 -6.21 -20.46 -0.65
CA GLY A 8 -6.32 -21.49 -1.66
C GLY A 8 -7.50 -21.27 -2.63
N PHE A 9 -7.64 -22.22 -3.55
CA PHE A 9 -8.75 -22.26 -4.50
C PHE A 9 -9.97 -22.98 -3.87
N SER A 10 -11.16 -22.61 -4.28
CA SER A 10 -12.41 -23.26 -3.86
C SER A 10 -12.70 -23.19 -2.36
N GLU A 11 -12.28 -22.11 -1.68
CA GLU A 11 -12.69 -21.88 -0.29
C GLU A 11 -14.20 -21.64 -0.22
N ARG A 12 -14.91 -22.66 0.25
CA ARG A 12 -16.37 -22.68 0.23
C ARG A 12 -17.01 -21.53 1.00
N ARG A 13 -16.40 -21.11 2.12
CA ARG A 13 -16.90 -20.02 2.95
C ARG A 13 -16.98 -18.70 2.19
N LEU A 14 -15.97 -18.41 1.35
CA LEU A 14 -15.96 -17.18 0.55
C LEU A 14 -17.03 -17.21 -0.55
N ILE A 15 -17.21 -18.37 -1.18
CA ILE A 15 -18.26 -18.58 -2.20
C ILE A 15 -19.64 -18.37 -1.57
N ASP A 16 -19.89 -18.98 -0.40
CA ASP A 16 -21.16 -18.85 0.30
C ASP A 16 -21.41 -17.42 0.80
N ALA A 17 -20.36 -16.70 1.22
CA ALA A 17 -20.48 -15.29 1.59
C ALA A 17 -20.91 -14.43 0.39
N ALA A 18 -20.34 -14.69 -0.81
CA ALA A 18 -20.75 -14.01 -2.04
C ALA A 18 -22.21 -14.28 -2.37
N ILE A 19 -22.65 -15.53 -2.33
CA ILE A 19 -24.05 -15.94 -2.62
C ILE A 19 -25.00 -15.24 -1.66
N ARG A 20 -24.79 -15.36 -0.35
CA ARG A 20 -25.63 -14.71 0.67
C ARG A 20 -25.75 -13.20 0.48
N GLN A 21 -24.63 -12.56 0.13
CA GLN A 21 -24.65 -11.11 -0.07
C GLN A 21 -25.32 -10.70 -1.38
N MET A 22 -25.17 -11.51 -2.44
CA MET A 22 -25.92 -11.29 -3.70
C MET A 22 -27.44 -11.41 -3.51
N GLU A 23 -27.90 -12.35 -2.69
CA GLU A 23 -29.32 -12.50 -2.37
C GLU A 23 -29.83 -11.34 -1.50
N LYS A 24 -29.02 -10.81 -0.57
CA LYS A 24 -29.41 -9.75 0.36
C LYS A 24 -29.37 -8.34 -0.27
N LEU A 25 -28.23 -7.99 -0.88
CA LEU A 25 -27.97 -6.70 -1.53
C LEU A 25 -26.85 -6.87 -2.57
N PRO A 26 -27.18 -7.14 -3.84
CA PRO A 26 -26.19 -7.45 -4.86
C PRO A 26 -25.36 -6.23 -5.29
N VAL A 27 -25.94 -5.05 -5.30
CA VAL A 27 -25.30 -3.80 -5.74
C VAL A 27 -25.67 -2.63 -4.84
N SER A 28 -24.74 -1.71 -4.65
CA SER A 28 -24.95 -0.43 -4.00
C SER A 28 -23.85 0.53 -4.44
N HIS A 29 -23.99 1.81 -4.16
CA HIS A 29 -22.96 2.82 -4.36
C HIS A 29 -22.68 3.57 -3.06
N SER A 30 -21.49 4.15 -2.94
CA SER A 30 -21.05 4.88 -1.75
C SER A 30 -21.09 6.40 -1.92
N PHE A 31 -21.86 6.90 -2.91
CA PHE A 31 -22.04 8.33 -3.16
C PHE A 31 -23.23 8.88 -2.37
N ALA A 32 -23.30 10.21 -2.26
CA ALA A 32 -24.44 10.92 -1.67
C ALA A 32 -24.83 10.44 -0.26
N HIS A 33 -23.82 10.26 0.60
CA HIS A 33 -23.98 9.85 2.00
C HIS A 33 -24.61 8.46 2.19
N ARG A 34 -24.53 7.58 1.20
CA ARG A 34 -24.99 6.20 1.31
C ARG A 34 -23.86 5.29 1.78
N THR A 35 -24.22 4.33 2.60
CA THR A 35 -23.36 3.23 3.05
C THR A 35 -24.19 1.96 3.23
N HIS A 36 -23.57 0.84 3.51
CA HIS A 36 -24.22 -0.44 3.76
C HIS A 36 -23.40 -1.27 4.75
N GLU A 37 -24.03 -2.23 5.38
CA GLU A 37 -23.48 -3.05 6.46
C GLU A 37 -22.07 -3.63 6.15
N PRO A 38 -21.82 -4.35 5.02
CA PRO A 38 -20.47 -4.85 4.72
C PRO A 38 -19.38 -3.76 4.64
N SER A 39 -19.76 -2.54 4.24
CA SER A 39 -18.81 -1.40 4.19
C SER A 39 -18.41 -0.95 5.59
N ILE A 40 -19.38 -0.87 6.50
CA ILE A 40 -19.13 -0.49 7.90
C ILE A 40 -18.28 -1.55 8.58
N ASP A 41 -18.69 -2.81 8.51
CA ASP A 41 -18.04 -3.95 9.18
C ASP A 41 -16.58 -4.14 8.70
N LEU A 42 -16.35 -4.09 7.39
CA LEU A 42 -14.99 -4.23 6.87
C LEU A 42 -14.11 -3.04 7.23
N SER A 43 -14.66 -1.82 7.22
CA SER A 43 -13.90 -0.63 7.62
C SER A 43 -13.46 -0.71 9.08
N GLU A 44 -14.37 -1.08 9.99
CA GLU A 44 -14.04 -1.31 11.40
C GLU A 44 -12.99 -2.40 11.57
N LYS A 45 -13.12 -3.51 10.84
CA LYS A 45 -12.18 -4.62 10.88
C LYS A 45 -10.78 -4.20 10.44
N LEU A 46 -10.67 -3.50 9.30
CA LEU A 46 -9.40 -3.02 8.76
C LEU A 46 -8.73 -2.02 9.71
N ILE A 47 -9.49 -1.07 10.25
CA ILE A 47 -8.98 -0.08 11.21
C ILE A 47 -8.46 -0.76 12.49
N LYS A 48 -9.19 -1.76 13.03
CA LYS A 48 -8.74 -2.53 14.20
C LYS A 48 -7.46 -3.33 13.97
N MET A 49 -7.22 -3.78 12.72
CA MET A 49 -6.02 -4.53 12.34
C MET A 49 -4.82 -3.63 12.06
N ALA A 50 -5.06 -2.40 11.62
CA ALA A 50 -4.04 -1.46 11.17
C ALA A 50 -3.25 -0.84 12.35
N PRO A 51 -2.04 -0.30 12.10
CA PRO A 51 -1.34 0.54 13.07
C PRO A 51 -2.19 1.72 13.54
N ALA A 52 -1.98 2.16 14.76
CA ALA A 52 -2.89 2.94 15.62
C ALA A 52 -3.43 4.29 15.11
N LYS A 53 -3.01 4.85 13.99
CA LYS A 53 -3.45 6.20 13.58
C LYS A 53 -4.51 6.25 12.47
N PHE A 54 -4.89 5.12 11.90
CA PHE A 54 -5.87 5.09 10.82
C PHE A 54 -7.31 5.15 11.35
N SER A 55 -8.15 5.94 10.68
CA SER A 55 -9.53 6.16 11.12
C SER A 55 -10.57 6.08 9.99
N LYS A 56 -10.14 6.16 8.74
CA LYS A 56 -11.04 6.14 7.57
C LYS A 56 -10.54 5.18 6.52
N VAL A 57 -11.49 4.61 5.77
CA VAL A 57 -11.23 3.69 4.65
C VAL A 57 -11.90 4.21 3.39
N PHE A 58 -11.16 4.26 2.29
CA PHE A 58 -11.68 4.50 0.96
C PHE A 58 -11.50 3.24 0.12
N TYR A 59 -12.56 2.77 -0.52
CA TYR A 59 -12.53 1.54 -1.33
C TYR A 59 -12.36 1.84 -2.81
N THR A 60 -11.62 0.96 -3.50
CA THR A 60 -11.47 0.92 -4.95
C THR A 60 -11.53 -0.53 -5.43
N ASN A 61 -11.44 -0.78 -6.75
CA ASN A 61 -11.60 -2.14 -7.30
C ASN A 61 -10.25 -2.83 -7.54
N SER A 62 -9.14 -2.09 -7.53
CA SER A 62 -7.79 -2.61 -7.79
C SER A 62 -6.72 -1.79 -7.06
N GLY A 63 -5.53 -2.41 -6.86
CA GLY A 63 -4.38 -1.70 -6.33
C GLY A 63 -3.92 -0.53 -7.21
N SER A 64 -4.08 -0.63 -8.53
CA SER A 64 -3.77 0.48 -9.46
C SER A 64 -4.69 1.66 -9.25
N GLU A 65 -6.01 1.44 -9.16
CA GLU A 65 -6.97 2.50 -8.84
C GLU A 65 -6.72 3.10 -7.44
N ALA A 66 -6.33 2.25 -6.48
CA ALA A 66 -5.98 2.71 -5.14
C ALA A 66 -4.79 3.68 -5.17
N ASN A 67 -3.72 3.33 -5.86
CA ASN A 67 -2.54 4.19 -5.96
C ASN A 67 -2.80 5.46 -6.79
N ASP A 68 -3.60 5.41 -7.85
CA ASP A 68 -4.06 6.61 -8.58
C ASP A 68 -4.88 7.52 -7.65
N THR A 69 -5.76 6.92 -6.82
CA THR A 69 -6.54 7.65 -5.81
C THR A 69 -5.63 8.31 -4.78
N VAL A 70 -4.63 7.60 -4.29
CA VAL A 70 -3.66 8.14 -3.31
C VAL A 70 -2.93 9.36 -3.87
N VAL A 71 -2.47 9.32 -5.12
CA VAL A 71 -1.85 10.50 -5.79
C VAL A 71 -2.81 11.69 -5.75
N LYS A 72 -4.08 11.50 -6.12
CA LYS A 72 -5.10 12.55 -6.11
C LYS A 72 -5.40 13.06 -4.71
N LEU A 73 -5.51 12.17 -3.71
CA LEU A 73 -5.76 12.55 -2.31
C LEU A 73 -4.60 13.38 -1.73
N VAL A 74 -3.36 13.00 -2.01
CA VAL A 74 -2.16 13.76 -1.61
C VAL A 74 -2.16 15.17 -2.22
N TRP A 75 -2.48 15.28 -3.50
CA TRP A 75 -2.58 16.58 -4.16
C TRP A 75 -3.73 17.41 -3.60
N PHE A 76 -4.90 16.80 -3.41
CA PHE A 76 -6.09 17.46 -2.87
C PHE A 76 -5.87 17.97 -1.44
N TYR A 77 -5.24 17.16 -0.59
CA TYR A 77 -4.86 17.52 0.76
C TYR A 77 -3.91 18.72 0.81
N ASN A 78 -2.85 18.69 0.00
CA ASN A 78 -1.89 19.82 -0.05
C ASN A 78 -2.51 21.10 -0.61
N ASN A 79 -3.39 21.01 -1.63
CA ASN A 79 -4.14 22.15 -2.15
C ASN A 79 -5.02 22.77 -1.03
N GLY A 80 -5.74 21.95 -0.28
CA GLY A 80 -6.58 22.41 0.83
C GLY A 80 -5.81 23.14 1.92
N ARG A 81 -4.54 22.77 2.13
CA ARG A 81 -3.59 23.40 3.08
C ARG A 81 -2.85 24.62 2.50
N GLY A 82 -3.21 25.10 1.32
CA GLY A 82 -2.56 26.25 0.67
C GLY A 82 -1.15 25.97 0.16
N ARG A 83 -0.82 24.69 -0.13
CA ARG A 83 0.49 24.24 -0.63
C ARG A 83 0.37 23.63 -2.04
N PRO A 84 -0.10 24.39 -3.06
CA PRO A 84 -0.39 23.87 -4.39
C PRO A 84 0.85 23.37 -5.14
N GLN A 85 2.05 23.81 -4.78
CA GLN A 85 3.31 23.36 -5.36
C GLN A 85 3.77 21.99 -4.84
N LYS A 86 3.26 21.52 -3.69
CA LYS A 86 3.67 20.25 -3.04
C LYS A 86 2.97 19.06 -3.71
N LYS A 87 3.54 18.60 -4.85
CA LYS A 87 2.94 17.63 -5.78
C LYS A 87 3.83 16.44 -6.10
N LYS A 88 5.16 16.57 -5.95
CA LYS A 88 6.09 15.50 -6.33
C LYS A 88 5.94 14.30 -5.42
N ILE A 89 5.91 13.10 -6.00
CA ILE A 89 5.87 11.84 -5.25
C ILE A 89 7.11 11.04 -5.63
N ILE A 90 7.85 10.61 -4.62
CA ILE A 90 9.03 9.78 -4.79
C ILE A 90 8.63 8.32 -4.58
N ALA A 91 8.80 7.49 -5.61
CA ALA A 91 8.73 6.03 -5.55
C ALA A 91 10.14 5.45 -5.54
N ARG A 92 10.30 4.16 -5.81
CA ARG A 92 11.61 3.51 -5.85
C ARG A 92 11.85 2.82 -7.18
N GLN A 93 13.08 2.86 -7.67
CA GLN A 93 13.53 1.98 -8.75
C GLN A 93 13.21 0.53 -8.38
N ARG A 94 12.69 -0.25 -9.35
CA ARG A 94 12.20 -1.63 -9.20
C ARG A 94 10.95 -1.80 -8.34
N GLY A 95 10.35 -0.73 -7.78
CA GLY A 95 9.05 -0.77 -7.13
C GLY A 95 7.92 -1.07 -8.12
N TYR A 96 6.82 -1.63 -7.63
CA TYR A 96 5.62 -1.87 -8.44
C TYR A 96 4.37 -1.37 -7.71
N HIS A 97 3.66 -0.43 -8.33
CA HIS A 97 2.50 0.22 -7.73
C HIS A 97 1.25 0.17 -8.60
N GLY A 98 1.32 -0.44 -9.77
CA GLY A 98 0.19 -0.59 -10.69
C GLY A 98 0.55 -0.29 -12.14
N ILE A 99 -0.48 -0.18 -12.99
CA ILE A 99 -0.35 -0.05 -14.45
C ILE A 99 -1.23 1.06 -15.07
N THR A 100 -2.04 1.77 -14.29
CA THR A 100 -2.74 2.98 -14.76
C THR A 100 -1.75 4.13 -14.89
N ILE A 101 -2.16 5.27 -15.43
CA ILE A 101 -1.23 6.37 -15.75
C ILE A 101 -0.39 6.81 -14.53
N ALA A 102 -1.03 7.08 -13.39
CA ALA A 102 -0.31 7.53 -12.21
C ALA A 102 0.40 6.35 -11.51
N SER A 103 -0.28 5.25 -11.25
CA SER A 103 0.32 4.09 -10.58
C SER A 103 1.40 3.40 -11.42
N GLY A 104 1.24 3.39 -12.76
CA GLY A 104 2.28 2.96 -13.70
C GLY A 104 3.50 3.88 -13.67
N SER A 105 3.29 5.19 -13.48
CA SER A 105 4.38 6.15 -13.29
C SER A 105 5.11 5.93 -11.96
N LEU A 106 4.41 5.58 -10.88
CA LEU A 106 5.00 5.21 -9.59
C LEU A 106 5.79 3.89 -9.65
N THR A 107 5.41 2.98 -10.54
CA THR A 107 6.14 1.74 -10.80
C THR A 107 7.53 2.06 -11.34
N GLY A 108 8.59 1.52 -10.74
CA GLY A 108 9.99 1.77 -11.12
C GLY A 108 10.59 0.67 -11.98
N LEU A 109 9.78 -0.02 -12.79
CA LEU A 109 10.19 -1.07 -13.72
C LEU A 109 10.24 -0.51 -15.14
N PRO A 110 11.41 -0.49 -15.82
CA PRO A 110 11.59 0.20 -17.11
C PRO A 110 10.63 -0.25 -18.22
N TRP A 111 10.24 -1.53 -18.24
CA TRP A 111 9.31 -2.06 -19.23
C TRP A 111 7.85 -1.60 -19.02
N ASN A 112 7.51 -1.08 -17.83
CA ASN A 112 6.22 -0.47 -17.58
C ASN A 112 6.15 0.99 -18.04
N HIS A 113 7.29 1.58 -18.41
CA HIS A 113 7.39 2.95 -18.88
C HIS A 113 7.62 3.03 -20.40
N ARG A 114 8.47 2.12 -20.92
CA ARG A 114 8.87 2.13 -22.34
C ARG A 114 7.62 2.03 -23.22
N ASP A 115 7.55 2.91 -24.22
CA ASP A 115 6.48 3.01 -25.21
C ASP A 115 5.07 3.31 -24.65
N PHE A 116 5.00 3.67 -23.34
CA PHE A 116 3.79 4.18 -22.68
C PHE A 116 3.91 5.66 -22.30
N ASP A 117 5.00 6.33 -22.63
CA ASP A 117 5.29 7.73 -22.31
C ASP A 117 5.26 8.02 -20.79
N LEU A 118 5.70 7.04 -19.99
CA LEU A 118 5.79 7.14 -18.54
C LEU A 118 7.26 7.27 -18.07
N PRO A 119 7.51 7.84 -16.89
CA PRO A 119 6.54 8.38 -15.94
C PRO A 119 6.06 9.78 -16.30
N ILE A 120 4.86 10.17 -15.81
CA ILE A 120 4.36 11.55 -15.90
C ILE A 120 5.19 12.48 -15.01
N ALA A 121 5.10 13.80 -15.29
CA ALA A 121 5.74 14.81 -14.46
C ALA A 121 5.36 14.68 -12.97
N ASN A 122 6.28 15.08 -12.07
CA ASN A 122 6.15 15.01 -10.62
C ASN A 122 6.21 13.60 -10.00
N ILE A 123 6.57 12.57 -10.75
CA ILE A 123 6.88 11.24 -10.21
C ILE A 123 8.37 10.99 -10.35
N LEU A 124 9.04 10.73 -9.23
CA LEU A 124 10.48 10.52 -9.12
C LEU A 124 10.78 9.13 -8.56
N HIS A 125 11.98 8.61 -8.81
CA HIS A 125 12.38 7.29 -8.36
C HIS A 125 13.72 7.35 -7.59
N ALA A 126 13.67 7.10 -6.28
CA ALA A 126 14.83 6.90 -5.44
C ALA A 126 15.48 5.52 -5.68
N ALA A 127 16.71 5.34 -5.21
CA ALA A 127 17.46 4.11 -5.36
C ALA A 127 16.76 2.89 -4.73
N CYS A 128 16.98 1.72 -5.33
CA CYS A 128 16.44 0.45 -4.89
C CYS A 128 17.18 -0.09 -3.66
N PRO A 129 16.49 -0.51 -2.56
CA PRO A 129 17.13 -0.98 -1.34
C PRO A 129 17.58 -2.45 -1.42
N HIS A 130 18.23 -2.86 -2.50
CA HIS A 130 18.74 -4.21 -2.71
C HIS A 130 20.22 -4.29 -2.34
N HIS A 131 20.53 -4.50 -1.06
CA HIS A 131 21.91 -4.55 -0.53
C HIS A 131 22.81 -5.48 -1.34
N TRP A 132 22.44 -6.74 -1.51
CA TRP A 132 23.23 -7.73 -2.23
C TRP A 132 23.67 -7.29 -3.63
N ARG A 133 22.88 -6.44 -4.32
CA ARG A 133 23.17 -6.02 -5.70
C ARG A 133 23.81 -4.64 -5.81
N TYR A 134 23.53 -3.74 -4.87
CA TYR A 134 23.87 -2.31 -4.99
C TYR A 134 24.72 -1.78 -3.85
N ALA A 135 25.12 -2.63 -2.90
CA ALA A 135 26.12 -2.27 -1.91
C ALA A 135 27.50 -2.12 -2.56
N TYR A 136 28.32 -1.25 -2.01
CA TYR A 136 29.75 -1.18 -2.33
C TYR A 136 30.49 -2.34 -1.67
N ASP A 137 31.70 -2.65 -2.15
CA ASP A 137 32.54 -3.67 -1.54
C ASP A 137 32.80 -3.38 -0.05
N GLY A 138 32.39 -4.32 0.80
CA GLY A 138 32.53 -4.19 2.25
C GLY A 138 31.46 -3.32 2.93
N GLU A 139 30.51 -2.73 2.20
CA GLU A 139 29.44 -1.93 2.78
C GLU A 139 28.44 -2.81 3.53
N THR A 140 28.27 -2.56 4.81
CA THR A 140 27.28 -3.25 5.65
C THR A 140 25.85 -2.86 5.29
N GLU A 141 24.85 -3.67 5.68
CA GLU A 141 23.43 -3.31 5.48
C GLU A 141 23.07 -1.97 6.15
N GLU A 142 23.68 -1.67 7.30
CA GLU A 142 23.43 -0.43 8.04
C GLU A 142 23.99 0.81 7.32
N GLU A 143 25.21 0.71 6.79
CA GLU A 143 25.85 1.77 6.00
C GLU A 143 25.10 1.98 4.69
N PHE A 144 24.71 0.89 4.01
CA PHE A 144 23.89 0.95 2.81
C PHE A 144 22.53 1.63 3.06
N ALA A 145 21.83 1.27 4.14
CA ALA A 145 20.58 1.92 4.52
C ALA A 145 20.77 3.42 4.80
N SER A 146 21.87 3.79 5.47
CA SER A 146 22.21 5.18 5.76
C SER A 146 22.50 5.97 4.48
N ARG A 147 23.25 5.37 3.55
CA ARG A 147 23.55 5.97 2.24
C ARG A 147 22.28 6.21 1.43
N LEU A 148 21.35 5.23 1.39
CA LEU A 148 20.09 5.39 0.67
C LEU A 148 19.20 6.46 1.28
N ALA A 149 19.17 6.58 2.61
CA ALA A 149 18.43 7.64 3.27
C ALA A 149 19.05 9.02 2.99
N GLY A 150 20.40 9.12 2.98
CA GLY A 150 21.11 10.34 2.57
C GLY A 150 20.79 10.74 1.11
N GLN A 151 20.82 9.78 0.19
CA GLN A 151 20.44 10.03 -1.22
C GLN A 151 18.96 10.49 -1.37
N LEU A 152 18.05 9.94 -0.55
CA LEU A 152 16.67 10.42 -0.52
C LEU A 152 16.60 11.86 -0.01
N GLU A 153 17.35 12.19 1.03
CA GLU A 153 17.42 13.55 1.57
C GLU A 153 17.99 14.54 0.54
N GLU A 154 19.08 14.18 -0.11
CA GLU A 154 19.67 14.97 -1.20
C GLU A 154 18.67 15.20 -2.35
N MET A 155 17.91 14.17 -2.74
CA MET A 155 16.87 14.28 -3.75
C MET A 155 15.77 15.25 -3.32
N ILE A 156 15.29 15.19 -2.09
CA ILE A 156 14.26 16.11 -1.56
C ILE A 156 14.77 17.55 -1.55
N LEU A 157 16.03 17.76 -1.13
CA LEU A 157 16.65 19.10 -1.12
C LEU A 157 16.83 19.65 -2.53
N HIS A 158 17.26 18.83 -3.48
CA HIS A 158 17.44 19.21 -4.88
C HIS A 158 16.11 19.59 -5.55
N GLU A 159 15.08 18.79 -5.32
CA GLU A 159 13.74 19.02 -5.88
C GLU A 159 12.99 20.19 -5.22
N GLY A 160 13.44 20.62 -4.05
CA GLY A 160 12.81 21.61 -3.18
C GLY A 160 11.82 20.98 -2.20
N PRO A 161 12.10 20.99 -0.89
CA PRO A 161 11.29 20.32 0.14
C PRO A 161 9.80 20.69 0.09
N ASP A 162 9.48 21.94 -0.25
CA ASP A 162 8.11 22.42 -0.37
C ASP A 162 7.37 21.90 -1.60
N THR A 163 8.06 21.19 -2.51
CA THR A 163 7.46 20.61 -3.71
C THR A 163 7.23 19.10 -3.59
N VAL A 164 7.94 18.42 -2.65
CA VAL A 164 7.84 16.97 -2.45
C VAL A 164 6.73 16.65 -1.46
N ALA A 165 5.69 15.97 -1.93
CA ALA A 165 4.48 15.71 -1.18
C ALA A 165 4.48 14.37 -0.45
N ALA A 166 5.02 13.31 -1.06
CA ALA A 166 4.98 11.97 -0.49
C ALA A 166 6.14 11.09 -0.98
N PHE A 167 6.46 10.08 -0.18
CA PHE A 167 7.26 8.91 -0.54
C PHE A 167 6.37 7.67 -0.50
N ILE A 168 6.39 6.84 -1.55
CA ILE A 168 5.63 5.58 -1.62
C ILE A 168 6.57 4.38 -1.74
N GLY A 169 6.26 3.31 -1.02
CA GLY A 169 6.99 2.07 -1.19
C GLY A 169 6.33 0.84 -0.57
N GLU A 170 6.64 -0.30 -1.16
CA GLU A 170 6.29 -1.62 -0.62
C GLU A 170 7.21 -1.92 0.58
N PRO A 171 6.71 -2.39 1.74
CA PRO A 171 7.58 -2.81 2.86
C PRO A 171 8.64 -3.84 2.44
N VAL A 172 8.27 -4.81 1.62
CA VAL A 172 9.14 -5.69 0.84
C VAL A 172 8.70 -5.58 -0.61
N MET A 173 9.62 -5.29 -1.51
CA MET A 173 9.30 -5.18 -2.93
C MET A 173 8.95 -6.56 -3.49
N GLY A 174 7.76 -6.70 -4.07
CA GLY A 174 7.32 -7.96 -4.64
C GLY A 174 7.78 -8.16 -6.08
N ALA A 175 7.10 -7.53 -7.03
CA ALA A 175 7.31 -7.71 -8.48
C ALA A 175 8.72 -7.32 -8.95
N GLY A 176 9.40 -6.44 -8.25
CA GLY A 176 10.78 -6.03 -8.53
C GLY A 176 11.82 -7.12 -8.30
N GLY A 177 11.45 -8.23 -7.62
CA GLY A 177 12.34 -9.38 -7.41
C GLY A 177 12.40 -9.90 -5.98
N VAL A 178 11.32 -9.73 -5.19
CA VAL A 178 11.25 -10.10 -3.76
C VAL A 178 12.41 -9.45 -2.97
N ILE A 179 12.56 -8.15 -3.15
CA ILE A 179 13.68 -7.41 -2.56
C ILE A 179 13.34 -7.05 -1.12
N VAL A 180 14.03 -7.69 -0.20
CA VAL A 180 13.97 -7.39 1.24
C VAL A 180 14.91 -6.22 1.53
N PRO A 181 14.43 -5.09 2.06
CA PRO A 181 15.30 -3.96 2.37
C PRO A 181 16.15 -4.28 3.62
N PRO A 182 17.29 -3.57 3.82
CA PRO A 182 18.02 -3.60 5.08
C PRO A 182 17.11 -3.31 6.27
N ARG A 183 17.39 -3.93 7.41
CA ARG A 183 16.51 -3.86 8.59
C ARG A 183 16.18 -2.44 9.03
N THR A 184 17.14 -1.51 8.96
CA THR A 184 16.99 -0.11 9.41
C THR A 184 16.55 0.85 8.31
N TYR A 185 16.39 0.37 7.08
CA TYR A 185 16.06 1.20 5.91
C TYR A 185 14.80 2.05 6.14
N TRP A 186 13.71 1.42 6.54
CA TRP A 186 12.43 2.12 6.70
C TRP A 186 12.45 3.13 7.85
N GLN A 187 13.14 2.83 8.95
CA GLN A 187 13.30 3.78 10.06
C GLN A 187 14.02 5.05 9.59
N LYS A 188 15.10 4.90 8.80
CA LYS A 188 15.87 6.03 8.27
C LYS A 188 15.08 6.83 7.23
N VAL A 189 14.42 6.15 6.29
CA VAL A 189 13.57 6.79 5.27
C VAL A 189 12.45 7.61 5.92
N GLN A 190 11.72 7.05 6.88
CA GLN A 190 10.64 7.81 7.53
C GLN A 190 11.16 8.99 8.37
N GLN A 191 12.37 8.93 8.95
CA GLN A 191 12.99 10.07 9.62
C GLN A 191 13.26 11.22 8.64
N VAL A 192 13.79 10.91 7.46
CA VAL A 192 13.98 11.91 6.38
C VAL A 192 12.64 12.49 5.95
N CYS A 193 11.64 11.65 5.69
CA CYS A 193 10.31 12.11 5.28
C CYS A 193 9.67 13.04 6.32
N ARG A 194 9.72 12.67 7.60
CA ARG A 194 9.20 13.52 8.71
C ARG A 194 9.91 14.86 8.81
N LYS A 195 11.23 14.90 8.61
CA LYS A 195 12.03 16.13 8.65
C LYS A 195 11.55 17.19 7.64
N TYR A 196 11.04 16.75 6.50
CA TYR A 196 10.61 17.63 5.39
C TYR A 196 9.10 17.66 5.18
N ASP A 197 8.32 17.18 6.13
CA ASP A 197 6.84 17.09 6.03
C ASP A 197 6.40 16.37 4.74
N VAL A 198 7.07 15.26 4.42
CA VAL A 198 6.77 14.37 3.30
C VAL A 198 5.95 13.19 3.82
N LEU A 199 4.76 12.97 3.28
CA LEU A 199 3.88 11.87 3.67
C LEU A 199 4.51 10.52 3.29
N VAL A 200 4.37 9.52 4.14
CA VAL A 200 4.83 8.15 3.89
C VAL A 200 3.64 7.26 3.53
N ILE A 201 3.69 6.66 2.35
CA ILE A 201 2.66 5.74 1.83
C ILE A 201 3.25 4.33 1.83
N ALA A 202 2.65 3.42 2.60
CA ALA A 202 2.99 2.01 2.54
C ALA A 202 2.06 1.30 1.54
N ASP A 203 2.64 0.80 0.46
CA ASP A 203 1.94 -0.08 -0.47
C ASP A 203 2.02 -1.52 0.05
N GLU A 204 0.99 -1.92 0.75
CA GLU A 204 0.82 -3.26 1.34
C GLU A 204 0.01 -4.20 0.45
N VAL A 205 -0.14 -3.88 -0.81
CA VAL A 205 -0.92 -4.68 -1.77
C VAL A 205 -0.44 -6.13 -1.82
N ILE A 206 0.87 -6.38 -1.69
CA ILE A 206 1.45 -7.74 -1.60
C ILE A 206 1.70 -8.15 -0.15
N THR A 207 2.25 -7.27 0.68
CA THR A 207 2.75 -7.59 2.01
C THR A 207 1.67 -7.69 3.09
N GLY A 208 0.49 -7.15 2.84
CA GLY A 208 -0.65 -7.22 3.75
C GLY A 208 -1.18 -8.63 3.99
N PHE A 209 -1.89 -8.77 5.10
CA PHE A 209 -2.65 -9.96 5.50
C PHE A 209 -1.82 -11.24 5.64
N GLY A 210 -0.62 -11.13 6.24
CA GLY A 210 0.16 -12.27 6.69
C GLY A 210 1.37 -12.65 5.84
N ARG A 211 1.66 -11.94 4.75
CA ARG A 211 2.80 -12.26 3.87
C ARG A 211 4.14 -12.27 4.60
N THR A 212 4.34 -11.40 5.57
CA THR A 212 5.55 -11.31 6.41
C THR A 212 5.39 -12.03 7.77
N GLY A 213 4.30 -12.77 7.97
CA GLY A 213 3.97 -13.37 9.25
C GLY A 213 3.30 -12.43 10.26
N LYS A 214 3.12 -11.16 9.88
CA LYS A 214 2.37 -10.14 10.64
C LYS A 214 1.19 -9.64 9.78
N PRO A 215 0.18 -8.99 10.36
CA PRO A 215 -0.96 -8.44 9.60
C PRO A 215 -0.53 -7.58 8.43
N PHE A 216 0.49 -6.73 8.63
CA PHE A 216 1.04 -5.84 7.62
C PHE A 216 2.57 -5.83 7.65
N GLY A 217 3.20 -5.63 6.50
CA GLY A 217 4.65 -5.55 6.36
C GLY A 217 5.24 -4.34 7.09
N CYS A 218 4.51 -3.22 7.19
CA CYS A 218 4.92 -2.05 7.96
C CYS A 218 5.21 -2.41 9.43
N LEU A 219 4.46 -3.33 10.03
CA LEU A 219 4.69 -3.82 11.39
C LEU A 219 5.98 -4.66 11.52
N THR A 220 6.52 -5.16 10.42
CA THR A 220 7.78 -5.91 10.42
C THR A 220 8.99 -5.00 10.51
N TYR A 221 8.86 -3.77 10.00
CA TYR A 221 9.95 -2.80 9.89
C TYR A 221 9.76 -1.56 10.77
N ASP A 222 8.80 -1.58 11.70
CA ASP A 222 8.44 -0.44 12.55
C ASP A 222 8.19 0.84 11.72
N LEU A 223 7.55 0.66 10.56
CA LEU A 223 7.14 1.72 9.66
C LEU A 223 5.77 2.25 10.08
N GLU A 224 5.64 3.56 10.23
CA GLU A 224 4.42 4.26 10.59
C GLU A 224 3.91 5.11 9.40
N PRO A 225 3.22 4.52 8.44
CA PRO A 225 2.79 5.24 7.24
C PRO A 225 1.62 6.19 7.53
N ASP A 226 1.49 7.23 6.72
CA ASP A 226 0.36 8.17 6.74
C ASP A 226 -0.81 7.64 5.92
N ILE A 227 -0.51 6.84 4.91
CA ILE A 227 -1.49 6.16 4.05
C ILE A 227 -1.08 4.70 3.91
N LEU A 228 -2.06 3.80 4.00
CA LEU A 228 -1.88 2.36 3.82
C LEU A 228 -2.73 1.89 2.63
N VAL A 229 -2.11 1.21 1.66
CA VAL A 229 -2.80 0.70 0.47
C VAL A 229 -2.88 -0.81 0.52
N LEU A 230 -4.09 -1.36 0.41
CA LEU A 230 -4.40 -2.78 0.55
C LEU A 230 -5.13 -3.30 -0.69
N SER A 231 -4.82 -4.53 -1.13
CA SER A 231 -5.55 -5.24 -2.19
C SER A 231 -5.23 -6.73 -2.12
N LYS A 232 -5.27 -7.43 -3.24
CA LYS A 232 -4.86 -8.85 -3.39
C LYS A 232 -5.42 -9.77 -2.29
N GLN A 233 -4.64 -9.99 -1.24
CA GLN A 233 -4.99 -10.91 -0.15
C GLN A 233 -6.22 -10.48 0.65
N ILE A 234 -6.67 -9.23 0.56
CA ILE A 234 -7.89 -8.75 1.22
C ILE A 234 -9.12 -9.63 0.89
N THR A 235 -9.17 -10.15 -0.34
CA THR A 235 -10.21 -11.09 -0.79
C THR A 235 -9.65 -12.43 -1.24
N SER A 236 -8.35 -12.69 -1.07
CA SER A 236 -7.66 -13.83 -1.69
C SER A 236 -7.93 -13.95 -3.20
N SER A 237 -8.13 -12.84 -3.90
CA SER A 237 -8.50 -12.75 -5.33
C SER A 237 -9.87 -13.33 -5.71
N TYR A 238 -10.72 -13.66 -4.76
CA TYR A 238 -12.09 -14.11 -5.06
C TYR A 238 -12.96 -12.99 -5.64
N MET A 239 -12.70 -11.74 -5.23
CA MET A 239 -13.38 -10.55 -5.77
C MET A 239 -12.37 -9.41 -5.98
N PRO A 240 -12.57 -8.56 -7.02
CA PRO A 240 -11.82 -7.31 -7.16
C PRO A 240 -12.11 -6.37 -5.99
N LEU A 241 -11.07 -5.99 -5.27
CA LEU A 241 -11.18 -5.03 -4.16
C LEU A 241 -9.81 -4.46 -3.81
N ALA A 242 -9.78 -3.17 -3.48
CA ALA A 242 -8.69 -2.54 -2.75
C ALA A 242 -9.23 -1.55 -1.73
N ALA A 243 -8.41 -1.21 -0.75
CA ALA A 243 -8.75 -0.26 0.29
C ALA A 243 -7.56 0.66 0.57
N ILE A 244 -7.86 1.91 0.84
CA ILE A 244 -6.91 2.94 1.25
C ILE A 244 -7.29 3.36 2.65
N LEU A 245 -6.38 3.20 3.61
CA LEU A 245 -6.58 3.67 4.97
C LEU A 245 -5.83 4.99 5.16
N ILE A 246 -6.48 5.98 5.76
CA ILE A 246 -5.91 7.29 6.07
C ILE A 246 -6.13 7.65 7.54
N SER A 247 -5.25 8.50 8.07
CA SER A 247 -5.38 9.03 9.42
C SER A 247 -6.54 10.03 9.52
N ASP A 248 -6.96 10.33 10.75
CA ASP A 248 -7.99 11.35 10.98
C ASP A 248 -7.51 12.74 10.55
N GLU A 249 -6.23 13.05 10.76
CA GLU A 249 -5.63 14.32 10.32
C GLU A 249 -5.73 14.50 8.79
N LEU A 250 -5.33 13.47 8.02
CA LEU A 250 -5.45 13.52 6.55
C LEU A 250 -6.92 13.63 6.11
N TYR A 251 -7.79 12.84 6.73
CA TYR A 251 -9.22 12.92 6.46
C TYR A 251 -9.79 14.31 6.71
N GLN A 252 -9.44 14.93 7.85
CA GLN A 252 -9.95 16.27 8.18
C GLN A 252 -9.50 17.30 7.15
N GLY A 253 -8.22 17.29 6.74
CA GLY A 253 -7.74 18.18 5.68
C GLY A 253 -8.44 17.98 4.31
N ILE A 254 -8.78 16.73 3.98
CA ILE A 254 -9.56 16.40 2.78
C ILE A 254 -11.01 16.87 2.95
N ALA A 255 -11.63 16.62 4.09
CA ALA A 255 -13.01 17.00 4.38
C ALA A 255 -13.20 18.52 4.38
N ASP A 256 -12.30 19.26 5.00
CA ASP A 256 -12.32 20.73 5.04
C ASP A 256 -12.21 21.34 3.63
N ASN A 257 -11.29 20.80 2.81
CA ASN A 257 -11.17 21.24 1.41
C ASN A 257 -12.41 20.85 0.59
N SER A 258 -12.98 19.67 0.81
CA SER A 258 -14.22 19.23 0.16
C SER A 258 -15.39 20.14 0.51
N ALA A 259 -15.54 20.51 1.78
CA ALA A 259 -16.57 21.45 2.22
C ALA A 259 -16.40 22.83 1.58
N LYS A 260 -15.15 23.30 1.46
CA LYS A 260 -14.81 24.60 0.86
C LYS A 260 -15.16 24.69 -0.64
N ILE A 261 -14.95 23.60 -1.39
CA ILE A 261 -15.20 23.57 -2.84
C ILE A 261 -16.55 22.91 -3.22
N GLY A 262 -17.28 22.39 -2.23
CA GLY A 262 -18.61 21.79 -2.39
C GLY A 262 -18.64 20.25 -2.39
N THR A 263 -17.61 19.56 -2.85
CA THR A 263 -17.54 18.08 -2.82
C THR A 263 -16.14 17.55 -3.08
N LEU A 264 -15.87 16.32 -2.67
CA LEU A 264 -14.73 15.53 -3.17
C LEU A 264 -15.13 14.90 -4.51
N GLY A 265 -14.72 15.51 -5.63
CA GLY A 265 -15.03 15.04 -6.99
C GLY A 265 -14.25 13.78 -7.38
N HIS A 266 -14.31 12.72 -6.56
CA HIS A 266 -13.60 11.46 -6.79
C HIS A 266 -14.35 10.26 -6.21
N GLY A 267 -14.43 9.18 -6.99
CA GLY A 267 -15.03 7.90 -6.62
C GLY A 267 -15.20 7.03 -7.87
N PHE A 268 -15.47 5.76 -7.66
CA PHE A 268 -15.70 4.78 -8.73
C PHE A 268 -17.13 4.24 -8.63
N THR A 269 -17.78 3.97 -9.76
CA THR A 269 -19.16 3.46 -9.83
C THR A 269 -19.38 2.24 -8.94
N THR A 270 -18.41 1.31 -8.90
CA THR A 270 -18.51 0.03 -8.21
C THR A 270 -17.60 -0.09 -6.99
N SER A 271 -16.99 1.02 -6.55
CA SER A 271 -16.17 0.97 -5.34
C SER A 271 -17.01 0.67 -4.10
N GLY A 272 -16.46 -0.13 -3.18
CA GLY A 272 -17.22 -0.58 -2.02
C GLY A 272 -18.36 -1.52 -2.36
N HIS A 273 -18.23 -2.35 -3.41
CA HIS A 273 -19.25 -3.30 -3.84
C HIS A 273 -19.64 -4.26 -2.72
N PRO A 274 -20.93 -4.37 -2.35
CA PRO A 274 -21.37 -5.14 -1.17
C PRO A 274 -20.85 -6.58 -1.14
N VAL A 275 -20.88 -7.27 -2.28
CA VAL A 275 -20.42 -8.66 -2.40
C VAL A 275 -18.89 -8.76 -2.18
N ALA A 276 -18.11 -7.84 -2.75
CA ALA A 276 -16.67 -7.85 -2.58
C ALA A 276 -16.28 -7.62 -1.10
N LEU A 277 -16.98 -6.71 -0.41
CA LEU A 277 -16.72 -6.41 0.99
C LEU A 277 -17.14 -7.56 1.91
N ALA A 278 -18.26 -8.24 1.63
CA ALA A 278 -18.69 -9.42 2.38
C ALA A 278 -17.71 -10.59 2.21
N VAL A 279 -17.19 -10.80 0.99
CA VAL A 279 -16.15 -11.80 0.73
C VAL A 279 -14.85 -11.45 1.45
N ALA A 280 -14.45 -10.18 1.49
CA ALA A 280 -13.28 -9.72 2.23
C ALA A 280 -13.42 -9.98 3.74
N LEU A 281 -14.57 -9.64 4.33
CA LEU A 281 -14.85 -9.92 5.73
C LEU A 281 -14.70 -11.40 6.05
N GLU A 282 -15.28 -12.27 5.24
CA GLU A 282 -15.20 -13.71 5.45
C GLU A 282 -13.77 -14.23 5.24
N ASN A 283 -13.04 -13.69 4.25
CA ASN A 283 -11.63 -14.02 4.03
C ASN A 283 -10.76 -13.69 5.25
N LEU A 284 -10.95 -12.50 5.85
CA LEU A 284 -10.21 -12.11 7.06
C LEU A 284 -10.55 -13.01 8.25
N LYS A 285 -11.80 -13.44 8.41
CA LYS A 285 -12.19 -14.43 9.42
C LYS A 285 -11.48 -15.77 9.21
N VAL A 286 -11.45 -16.29 7.97
CA VAL A 286 -10.73 -17.53 7.64
C VAL A 286 -9.25 -17.43 7.98
N ILE A 287 -8.61 -16.31 7.63
CA ILE A 287 -7.18 -16.07 7.92
C ILE A 287 -6.91 -16.10 9.43
N GLU A 288 -7.76 -15.44 10.22
CA GLU A 288 -7.60 -15.38 11.68
C GLU A 288 -7.90 -16.71 12.36
N GLU A 289 -9.05 -17.32 12.07
CA GLU A 289 -9.48 -18.58 12.70
C GLU A 289 -8.53 -19.73 12.41
N ARG A 290 -7.96 -19.78 11.21
CA ARG A 290 -6.97 -20.78 10.81
C ARG A 290 -5.52 -20.38 11.17
N LYS A 291 -5.31 -19.23 11.82
CA LYS A 291 -4.00 -18.71 12.21
C LYS A 291 -2.99 -18.71 11.07
N LEU A 292 -3.43 -18.25 9.87
CA LEU A 292 -2.61 -18.36 8.66
C LEU A 292 -1.39 -17.42 8.71
N MET A 293 -1.47 -16.30 9.43
CA MET A 293 -0.34 -15.39 9.62
C MET A 293 0.76 -16.03 10.47
N GLU A 294 0.39 -16.66 11.57
CA GLU A 294 1.31 -17.40 12.46
C GLU A 294 1.90 -18.62 11.76
N ASN A 295 1.09 -19.30 10.94
CA ASN A 295 1.58 -20.39 10.11
C ASN A 295 2.63 -19.90 9.11
N ALA A 296 2.38 -18.76 8.44
CA ALA A 296 3.35 -18.15 7.52
C ALA A 296 4.67 -17.80 8.22
N ALA A 297 4.60 -17.24 9.44
CA ALA A 297 5.79 -16.93 10.24
C ALA A 297 6.59 -18.19 10.59
N THR A 298 5.90 -19.24 11.07
CA THR A 298 6.53 -20.48 11.54
C THR A 298 7.15 -21.28 10.38
N VAL A 299 6.36 -21.50 9.32
CA VAL A 299 6.82 -22.27 8.15
C VAL A 299 7.88 -21.50 7.37
N GLY A 300 7.72 -20.16 7.25
CA GLY A 300 8.70 -19.28 6.61
C GLY A 300 10.05 -19.33 7.32
N LYS A 301 10.06 -19.25 8.66
CA LYS A 301 11.29 -19.37 9.45
C LYS A 301 11.98 -20.72 9.21
N ARG A 302 11.23 -21.82 9.28
CA ARG A 302 11.75 -23.17 9.03
C ARG A 302 12.32 -23.31 7.61
N LEU A 303 11.68 -22.73 6.60
CA LEU A 303 12.15 -22.74 5.22
C LEU A 303 13.48 -21.97 5.11
N GLN A 304 13.54 -20.76 5.64
CA GLN A 304 14.75 -19.94 5.62
C GLN A 304 15.94 -20.61 6.32
N GLU A 305 15.71 -21.25 7.48
CA GLU A 305 16.75 -22.01 8.19
C GLU A 305 17.32 -23.13 7.33
N LYS A 306 16.46 -23.86 6.59
CA LYS A 306 16.92 -24.90 5.66
C LYS A 306 17.68 -24.34 4.44
N LEU A 307 17.22 -23.20 3.90
CA LEU A 307 17.85 -22.58 2.72
C LEU A 307 19.22 -21.97 3.03
N ARG A 308 19.48 -21.53 4.27
CA ARG A 308 20.80 -21.01 4.67
C ARG A 308 21.94 -22.00 4.41
N GLY A 309 21.68 -23.30 4.50
CA GLY A 309 22.68 -24.32 4.20
C GLY A 309 23.11 -24.39 2.72
N PHE A 310 22.46 -23.63 1.82
CA PHE A 310 22.81 -23.56 0.39
C PHE A 310 23.54 -22.27 0.00
N VAL A 311 23.78 -21.36 0.96
CA VAL A 311 24.44 -20.07 0.67
C VAL A 311 25.92 -20.25 0.31
N ASP A 312 26.55 -21.35 0.78
CA ASP A 312 27.95 -21.67 0.56
C ASP A 312 28.16 -22.61 -0.64
N HIS A 313 27.13 -22.85 -1.45
CA HIS A 313 27.13 -23.62 -2.69
C HIS A 313 26.80 -22.74 -3.91
#